data_183686c49b696dded8d486012d68be45
#
_entry.id   183686c49b696dded8d486012d68be45
#
_cell.length_a   1.000
_cell.length_b   1.000
_cell.length_c   1.000
_cell.angle_alpha   90.00
_cell.angle_beta   90.00
_cell.angle_gamma   90.00
#
_symmetry.space_group_name_H-M   'P 1'
#
loop_
_entity.id
_entity.type
_entity.pdbx_description
1 polymer ?
#
loop_
_entity_poly.entity_id
_entity_poly.type
_entity_poly.pdbx_seq_one_letter_code
_entity_poly.pdbx_strand_id
1 'polypeptide(L)'
;MGTRTKARECAFQMLYQWDVTREPMDRVAGLFWQVRTSTPETQAMAERLARGGQAEVERLDEAIAAASTNWRFERIAAVDKNILRIAAYELMKEPQTPSRVIIDEAVEMAKRFGEADSPPFVNGVLDAVMRKVRGPQDGGR
;
A
#
# COMPACT_ATOMS: atom_id res chain seq x y z
N MET A 1 -14.68 1.80 11.77
CA MET A 1 -13.57 2.00 10.85
C MET A 1 -13.95 3.05 9.81
N GLY A 2 -13.11 4.04 9.59
CA GLY A 2 -13.41 5.12 8.66
C GLY A 2 -13.32 4.69 7.20
N THR A 3 -13.94 5.51 6.35
CA THR A 3 -14.00 5.25 4.91
C THR A 3 -12.61 5.08 4.30
N ARG A 4 -11.68 5.98 4.64
CA ARG A 4 -10.33 5.95 4.05
C ARG A 4 -9.53 4.74 4.52
N THR A 5 -9.65 4.39 5.80
CA THR A 5 -9.00 3.21 6.35
C THR A 5 -9.49 1.95 5.65
N LYS A 6 -10.80 1.83 5.50
CA LYS A 6 -11.39 0.67 4.84
C LYS A 6 -11.00 0.62 3.36
N ALA A 7 -10.96 1.76 2.70
CA ALA A 7 -10.56 1.83 1.30
C ALA A 7 -9.12 1.35 1.10
N ARG A 8 -8.21 1.72 2.00
CA ARG A 8 -6.83 1.27 1.94
C ARG A 8 -6.71 -0.23 2.13
N GLU A 9 -7.49 -0.79 3.06
CA GLU A 9 -7.51 -2.25 3.25
C GLU A 9 -7.99 -2.97 2.01
N CYS A 10 -9.08 -2.49 1.43
CA CYS A 10 -9.62 -3.09 0.21
C CYS A 10 -8.62 -2.98 -0.94
N ALA A 11 -7.98 -1.82 -1.08
CA ALA A 11 -6.98 -1.62 -2.13
C ALA A 11 -5.80 -2.59 -1.99
N PHE A 12 -5.29 -2.73 -0.78
CA PHE A 12 -4.21 -3.66 -0.50
C PHE A 12 -4.62 -5.09 -0.85
N GLN A 13 -5.82 -5.49 -0.47
CA GLN A 13 -6.29 -6.84 -0.74
C GLN A 13 -6.48 -7.10 -2.23
N MET A 14 -6.98 -6.13 -2.98
CA MET A 14 -7.09 -6.26 -4.44
C MET A 14 -5.71 -6.36 -5.09
N LEU A 15 -4.78 -5.52 -4.67
CA LEU A 15 -3.44 -5.53 -5.23
C LEU A 15 -2.71 -6.85 -4.89
N TYR A 16 -2.90 -7.34 -3.66
CA TYR A 16 -2.38 -8.63 -3.24
C TYR A 16 -2.92 -9.73 -4.16
N GLN A 17 -4.21 -9.74 -4.40
CA GLN A 17 -4.83 -10.77 -5.24
C GLN A 17 -4.30 -10.70 -6.67
N TRP A 18 -4.18 -9.50 -7.23
CA TRP A 18 -3.58 -9.31 -8.54
C TRP A 18 -2.14 -9.85 -8.57
N ASP A 19 -1.36 -9.54 -7.54
CA ASP A 19 0.04 -9.96 -7.47
C ASP A 19 0.18 -11.48 -7.47
N VAL A 20 -0.69 -12.16 -6.76
CA VAL A 20 -0.62 -13.62 -6.62
C VAL A 20 -1.21 -14.34 -7.84
N THR A 21 -2.36 -13.87 -8.35
CA THR A 21 -3.07 -14.58 -9.42
C THR A 21 -2.69 -14.11 -10.81
N ARG A 22 -2.22 -12.88 -10.94
CA ARG A 22 -1.94 -12.21 -12.21
C ARG A 22 -3.17 -12.05 -13.10
N GLU A 23 -4.36 -12.15 -12.50
CA GLU A 23 -5.60 -11.84 -13.21
C GLU A 23 -5.68 -10.33 -13.47
N PRO A 24 -6.31 -9.90 -14.57
CA PRO A 24 -6.47 -8.46 -14.81
C PRO A 24 -7.19 -7.78 -13.66
N MET A 25 -6.80 -6.54 -13.36
CA MET A 25 -7.39 -5.81 -12.23
C MET A 25 -8.90 -5.63 -12.38
N ASP A 26 -9.41 -5.49 -13.61
CA ASP A 26 -10.85 -5.40 -13.82
C ASP A 26 -11.57 -6.63 -13.28
N ARG A 27 -10.99 -7.82 -13.49
CA ARG A 27 -11.58 -9.05 -12.98
C ARG A 27 -11.45 -9.14 -11.47
N VAL A 28 -10.26 -8.78 -10.94
CA VAL A 28 -10.03 -8.80 -9.49
C VAL A 28 -11.03 -7.87 -8.78
N ALA A 29 -11.14 -6.64 -9.26
CA ALA A 29 -12.04 -5.66 -8.65
C ALA A 29 -13.51 -6.08 -8.78
N GLY A 30 -13.91 -6.58 -9.95
CA GLY A 30 -15.27 -7.04 -10.17
C GLY A 30 -15.68 -8.14 -9.21
N LEU A 31 -14.84 -9.14 -9.05
CA LEU A 31 -15.11 -10.24 -8.11
C LEU A 31 -15.04 -9.79 -6.66
N PHE A 32 -14.11 -8.88 -6.36
CA PHE A 32 -13.94 -8.38 -5.00
C PHE A 32 -15.24 -7.76 -4.48
N TRP A 33 -15.87 -6.92 -5.29
CA TRP A 33 -17.10 -6.24 -4.87
C TRP A 33 -18.34 -7.12 -4.91
N GLN A 34 -18.27 -8.28 -5.54
CA GLN A 34 -19.35 -9.26 -5.46
C GLN A 34 -19.40 -9.93 -4.09
N VAL A 35 -18.23 -10.07 -3.46
CA VAL A 35 -18.10 -10.74 -2.17
C VAL A 35 -18.16 -9.75 -1.01
N ARG A 36 -17.64 -8.55 -1.22
CA ARG A 36 -17.58 -7.52 -0.18
C ARG A 36 -18.47 -6.35 -0.56
N THR A 37 -19.35 -5.96 0.35
CA THR A 37 -20.16 -4.76 0.15
C THR A 37 -19.49 -3.58 0.81
N SER A 38 -19.63 -2.41 0.20
CA SER A 38 -19.10 -1.18 0.75
C SER A 38 -19.81 0.02 0.13
N THR A 39 -19.55 1.22 0.68
CA THR A 39 -20.15 2.43 0.15
C THR A 39 -19.48 2.80 -1.18
N PRO A 40 -20.19 3.56 -2.04
CA PRO A 40 -19.57 4.03 -3.28
C PRO A 40 -18.28 4.83 -3.07
N GLU A 41 -18.21 5.63 -1.99
CA GLU A 41 -17.00 6.38 -1.67
C GLU A 41 -15.82 5.46 -1.38
N THR A 42 -16.04 4.44 -0.56
CA THR A 42 -15.00 3.47 -0.22
C THR A 42 -14.55 2.73 -1.47
N GLN A 43 -15.51 2.28 -2.30
CA GLN A 43 -15.17 1.57 -3.52
C GLN A 43 -14.35 2.42 -4.48
N ALA A 44 -14.75 3.69 -4.66
CA ALA A 44 -14.04 4.59 -5.56
C ALA A 44 -12.60 4.81 -5.14
N MET A 45 -12.38 5.07 -3.85
CA MET A 45 -11.02 5.28 -3.33
C MET A 45 -10.20 3.99 -3.40
N ALA A 46 -10.80 2.86 -3.03
CA ALA A 46 -10.11 1.58 -3.06
C ALA A 46 -9.63 1.24 -4.47
N GLU A 47 -10.50 1.42 -5.47
CA GLU A 47 -10.13 1.12 -6.85
C GLU A 47 -9.11 2.11 -7.40
N ARG A 48 -9.21 3.38 -7.03
CA ARG A 48 -8.21 4.36 -7.44
C ARG A 48 -6.82 3.97 -6.94
N LEU A 49 -6.73 3.57 -5.67
CA LEU A 49 -5.45 3.18 -5.08
C LEU A 49 -4.93 1.86 -5.66
N ALA A 50 -5.79 0.87 -5.82
CA ALA A 50 -5.37 -0.43 -6.35
C ALA A 50 -4.94 -0.33 -7.81
N ARG A 51 -5.71 0.37 -8.63
CA ARG A 51 -5.39 0.52 -10.04
C ARG A 51 -4.17 1.40 -10.24
N GLY A 52 -4.06 2.47 -9.45
CA GLY A 52 -2.88 3.33 -9.49
C GLY A 52 -1.63 2.58 -9.06
N GLY A 53 -1.74 1.81 -7.98
CA GLY A 53 -0.62 1.00 -7.51
C GLY A 53 -0.18 -0.02 -8.54
N GLN A 54 -1.12 -0.68 -9.18
CA GLN A 54 -0.80 -1.66 -10.23
C GLN A 54 -0.14 -0.98 -11.44
N ALA A 55 -0.66 0.16 -11.86
CA ALA A 55 -0.12 0.88 -13.01
C ALA A 55 1.31 1.37 -12.77
N GLU A 56 1.64 1.72 -11.53
CA GLU A 56 2.95 2.25 -11.16
C GLU A 56 3.83 1.20 -10.49
N VAL A 57 3.48 -0.07 -10.59
CA VAL A 57 4.10 -1.12 -9.77
C VAL A 57 5.63 -1.17 -9.93
N GLU A 58 6.15 -0.97 -11.13
CA GLU A 58 7.59 -1.03 -11.33
C GLU A 58 8.32 0.09 -10.58
N ARG A 59 7.78 1.31 -10.64
CA ARG A 59 8.36 2.44 -9.90
C ARG A 59 8.24 2.26 -8.40
N LEU A 60 7.12 1.72 -7.96
CA LEU A 60 6.90 1.45 -6.53
C LEU A 60 7.88 0.41 -6.03
N ASP A 61 8.07 -0.66 -6.80
CA ASP A 61 8.97 -1.74 -6.41
C ASP A 61 10.42 -1.26 -6.38
N GLU A 62 10.83 -0.40 -7.30
CA GLU A 62 12.17 0.20 -7.26
C GLU A 62 12.38 1.01 -5.99
N ALA A 63 11.40 1.84 -5.63
CA ALA A 63 11.50 2.66 -4.43
C ALA A 63 11.56 1.82 -3.17
N ILE A 64 10.74 0.77 -3.11
CA ILE A 64 10.70 -0.15 -1.96
C ILE A 64 12.02 -0.91 -1.87
N ALA A 65 12.53 -1.40 -2.99
CA ALA A 65 13.80 -2.13 -3.00
C ALA A 65 14.97 -1.26 -2.54
N ALA A 66 15.00 0.00 -3.01
CA ALA A 66 16.05 0.93 -2.60
C ALA A 66 15.99 1.27 -1.11
N ALA A 67 14.78 1.28 -0.54
CA ALA A 67 14.58 1.58 0.88
C ALA A 67 14.80 0.37 1.79
N SER A 68 14.71 -0.83 1.25
CA SER A 68 14.81 -2.06 2.02
C SER A 68 16.24 -2.60 1.99
N THR A 69 17.13 -1.96 2.74
CA THR A 69 18.56 -2.24 2.66
C THR A 69 18.96 -3.60 3.22
N ASN A 70 18.17 -4.16 4.12
CA ASN A 70 18.49 -5.43 4.79
C ASN A 70 17.78 -6.64 4.20
N TRP A 71 16.92 -6.43 3.20
CA TRP A 71 16.13 -7.50 2.60
C TRP A 71 16.09 -7.36 1.09
N ARG A 72 16.28 -8.45 0.41
CA ARG A 72 16.08 -8.47 -1.04
C ARG A 72 14.59 -8.34 -1.31
N PHE A 73 14.26 -7.56 -2.31
CA PHE A 73 12.85 -7.31 -2.65
C PHE A 73 12.07 -8.62 -2.85
N GLU A 74 12.68 -9.60 -3.51
CA GLU A 74 12.03 -10.88 -3.80
C GLU A 74 11.70 -11.67 -2.54
N ARG A 75 12.33 -11.34 -1.41
CA ARG A 75 12.08 -12.04 -0.15
C ARG A 75 11.06 -11.35 0.74
N ILE A 76 10.59 -10.18 0.33
CA ILE A 76 9.54 -9.50 1.10
C ILE A 76 8.24 -10.29 0.93
N ALA A 77 7.61 -10.63 2.06
CA ALA A 77 6.36 -11.38 2.03
C ALA A 77 5.30 -10.64 1.23
N ALA A 78 4.45 -11.37 0.51
CA ALA A 78 3.45 -10.77 -0.37
C ALA A 78 2.51 -9.82 0.36
N VAL A 79 2.15 -10.11 1.62
CA VAL A 79 1.31 -9.21 2.41
C VAL A 79 2.03 -7.88 2.62
N ASP A 80 3.24 -7.93 3.14
CA ASP A 80 4.03 -6.71 3.41
C ASP A 80 4.28 -5.94 2.12
N LYS A 81 4.64 -6.65 1.05
CA LYS A 81 4.94 -6.03 -0.24
C LYS A 81 3.76 -5.20 -0.76
N ASN A 82 2.57 -5.75 -0.66
CA ASN A 82 1.40 -5.05 -1.21
C ASN A 82 0.90 -3.94 -0.30
N ILE A 83 1.10 -4.05 1.01
CA ILE A 83 0.88 -2.93 1.92
C ILE A 83 1.85 -1.79 1.56
N LEU A 84 3.12 -2.12 1.38
CA LEU A 84 4.14 -1.13 1.01
C LEU A 84 3.81 -0.46 -0.31
N ARG A 85 3.34 -1.21 -1.29
CA ARG A 85 2.98 -0.65 -2.61
C ARG A 85 1.86 0.38 -2.51
N ILE A 86 0.80 0.09 -1.76
CA ILE A 86 -0.31 1.04 -1.60
C ILE A 86 0.18 2.31 -0.91
N ALA A 87 0.95 2.18 0.17
CA ALA A 87 1.45 3.34 0.91
C ALA A 87 2.45 4.15 0.08
N ALA A 88 3.36 3.49 -0.61
CA ALA A 88 4.33 4.18 -1.47
C ALA A 88 3.60 4.93 -2.59
N TYR A 89 2.55 4.34 -3.15
CA TYR A 89 1.74 5.01 -4.15
C TYR A 89 1.16 6.32 -3.60
N GLU A 90 0.56 6.28 -2.40
CA GLU A 90 0.02 7.49 -1.80
C GLU A 90 1.11 8.53 -1.52
N LEU A 91 2.27 8.10 -1.04
CA LEU A 91 3.38 9.02 -0.80
C LEU A 91 3.81 9.73 -2.08
N MET A 92 3.81 9.03 -3.20
CA MET A 92 4.25 9.59 -4.49
C MET A 92 3.17 10.39 -5.20
N LYS A 93 1.92 9.95 -5.14
CA LYS A 93 0.86 10.47 -6.01
C LYS A 93 -0.23 11.25 -5.29
N GLU A 94 -0.23 11.27 -3.96
CA GLU A 94 -1.29 11.94 -3.18
C GLU A 94 -0.65 12.95 -2.23
N PRO A 95 -0.05 14.02 -2.78
CA PRO A 95 0.72 14.96 -1.95
C PRO A 95 -0.11 15.67 -0.87
N GLN A 96 -1.42 15.74 -1.05
CA GLN A 96 -2.31 16.37 -0.06
C GLN A 96 -2.53 15.50 1.18
N THR A 97 -2.22 14.19 1.10
CA THR A 97 -2.38 13.31 2.25
C THR A 97 -1.09 13.32 3.06
N PRO A 98 -1.15 13.64 4.37
CA PRO A 98 0.06 13.70 5.19
C PRO A 98 0.78 12.37 5.26
N SER A 99 2.10 12.41 5.24
CA SER A 99 2.93 11.20 5.35
C SER A 99 2.61 10.41 6.60
N ARG A 100 2.40 11.10 7.71
CA ARG A 100 2.07 10.46 8.98
C ARG A 100 0.83 9.58 8.86
N VAL A 101 -0.21 10.09 8.20
CA VAL A 101 -1.45 9.33 8.02
C VAL A 101 -1.19 8.09 7.17
N ILE A 102 -0.47 8.25 6.06
CA ILE A 102 -0.19 7.14 5.14
C ILE A 102 0.58 6.04 5.85
N ILE A 103 1.64 6.42 6.55
CA ILE A 103 2.52 5.43 7.19
C ILE A 103 1.83 4.77 8.38
N ASP A 104 1.14 5.56 9.22
CA ASP A 104 0.44 4.99 10.35
C ASP A 104 -0.63 3.98 9.93
N GLU A 105 -1.36 4.29 8.85
CA GLU A 105 -2.36 3.35 8.31
C GLU A 105 -1.72 2.08 7.78
N ALA A 106 -0.58 2.20 7.12
CA ALA A 106 0.15 1.03 6.60
C ALA A 106 0.64 0.15 7.76
N VAL A 107 1.14 0.77 8.83
CA VAL A 107 1.58 0.04 10.01
C VAL A 107 0.42 -0.70 10.66
N GLU A 108 -0.77 -0.07 10.74
CA GLU A 108 -1.95 -0.73 11.27
C GLU A 108 -2.37 -1.93 10.41
N MET A 109 -2.29 -1.80 9.08
CA MET A 109 -2.57 -2.94 8.20
C MET A 109 -1.56 -4.07 8.43
N ALA A 110 -0.30 -3.73 8.64
CA ALA A 110 0.73 -4.73 8.93
C ALA A 110 0.46 -5.45 10.24
N LYS A 111 -0.08 -4.76 11.25
CA LYS A 111 -0.47 -5.40 12.50
C LYS A 111 -1.61 -6.39 12.30
N ARG A 112 -2.54 -6.06 11.42
CA ARG A 112 -3.73 -6.90 11.21
C ARG A 112 -3.49 -8.08 10.29
N PHE A 113 -2.67 -7.90 9.28
CA PHE A 113 -2.56 -8.89 8.19
C PHE A 113 -1.18 -9.52 8.07
N GLY A 114 -0.15 -8.93 8.66
CA GLY A 114 1.22 -9.43 8.55
C GLY A 114 1.66 -10.26 9.73
N GLU A 115 2.96 -10.50 9.80
CA GLU A 115 3.58 -11.24 10.89
C GLU A 115 4.00 -10.29 12.01
N ALA A 116 4.53 -10.83 13.11
CA ALA A 116 4.90 -10.04 14.28
C ALA A 116 5.92 -8.95 13.98
N ASP A 117 6.83 -9.19 13.05
CA ASP A 117 7.87 -8.22 12.68
C ASP A 117 7.48 -7.32 11.51
N SER A 118 6.30 -7.51 10.94
CA SER A 118 5.85 -6.69 9.81
C SER A 118 5.69 -5.20 10.16
N PRO A 119 5.06 -4.83 11.30
CA PRO A 119 4.87 -3.41 11.58
C PRO A 119 6.17 -2.59 11.63
N PRO A 120 7.21 -3.00 12.37
CA PRO A 120 8.45 -2.21 12.34
C PRO A 120 9.14 -2.23 10.99
N PHE A 121 9.07 -3.34 10.25
CA PHE A 121 9.65 -3.42 8.91
C PHE A 121 8.96 -2.44 7.97
N VAL A 122 7.64 -2.46 7.93
CA VAL A 122 6.85 -1.56 7.07
C VAL A 122 7.12 -0.10 7.42
N ASN A 123 7.16 0.20 8.73
CA ASN A 123 7.44 1.57 9.17
C ASN A 123 8.81 2.06 8.69
N GLY A 124 9.84 1.23 8.85
CA GLY A 124 11.19 1.60 8.45
C GLY A 124 11.34 1.83 6.96
N VAL A 125 10.77 0.93 6.15
CA VAL A 125 10.83 1.06 4.70
C VAL A 125 10.10 2.33 4.25
N LEU A 126 8.91 2.57 4.79
CA LEU A 126 8.13 3.74 4.38
C LEU A 126 8.74 5.07 4.82
N ASP A 127 9.41 5.10 5.97
CA ASP A 127 10.17 6.28 6.37
C ASP A 127 11.22 6.62 5.31
N ALA A 128 11.95 5.62 4.83
CA ALA A 128 12.99 5.83 3.83
C ALA A 128 12.38 6.27 2.48
N VAL A 129 11.27 5.65 2.07
CA VAL A 129 10.57 6.05 0.85
C VAL A 129 10.10 7.50 0.96
N MET A 130 9.48 7.84 2.09
CA MET A 130 8.97 9.20 2.34
C MET A 130 10.05 10.26 2.19
N ARG A 131 11.20 10.02 2.82
CA ARG A 131 12.31 10.99 2.77
C ARG A 131 12.80 11.21 1.36
N LYS A 132 12.83 10.16 0.57
CA LYS A 132 13.29 10.25 -0.82
C LYS A 132 12.30 10.98 -1.71
N VAL A 133 11.00 10.70 -1.57
CA VAL A 133 9.99 11.24 -2.50
C VAL A 133 9.40 12.55 -2.03
N ARG A 134 9.39 12.84 -0.74
CA ARG A 134 8.80 14.08 -0.18
C ARG A 134 9.83 15.00 0.47
N GLY A 135 11.04 14.50 0.67
CA GLY A 135 12.13 15.25 1.26
C GLY A 135 12.23 15.11 2.76
N PRO A 136 13.38 15.47 3.35
CA PRO A 136 13.62 15.27 4.78
C PRO A 136 12.75 16.13 5.69
N GLN A 137 12.21 17.27 5.22
CA GLN A 137 11.36 18.12 6.02
C GLN A 137 10.05 17.44 6.42
N ASP A 138 9.60 16.48 5.62
CA ASP A 138 8.37 15.76 5.90
C ASP A 138 8.55 14.74 7.02
N GLY A 139 9.79 14.56 7.47
CA GLY A 139 10.12 13.61 8.51
C GLY A 139 9.69 14.02 9.91
N GLY A 140 9.02 15.16 10.07
CA GLY A 140 8.44 15.58 11.34
C GLY A 140 7.29 14.71 11.82
N ARG A 141 7.02 13.70 11.14
CA ARG A 141 6.00 12.71 11.41
C ARG A 141 6.08 12.09 12.81
#